data_b0c31a50c2486e2b19b347a4f81b1c18
#
_entry.id   b0c31a50c2486e2b19b347a4f81b1c18
#
_cell.length_a   1.000
_cell.length_b   1.000
_cell.length_c   1.000
_cell.angle_alpha   90.00
_cell.angle_beta   90.00
_cell.angle_gamma   90.00
#
_symmetry.space_group_name_H-M   'P 1'
#
loop_
_entity.id
_entity.type
_entity.pdbx_description
1 polymer ?
#
loop_
_entity_poly.entity_id
_entity_poly.type
_entity_poly.pdbx_seq_one_letter_code
_entity_poly.pdbx_strand_id
1 'polypeptide(L)'
;MGKLFVVGIGPGGPDGMTIAARRALEAADIVVGYTKYVELALAAVPDAAHLATPMMHEVERCRLALSRAQSGEAVALVCSGDAGVYGMASPVLELAEDYPDVDVEVIAGATAAQSGSAVLGAPLAHDFAVVSLSDLLTQWEVIERRLAAVASADFCICLYNPRSRKRADRLSRAAKIMLEWKAPDTLCGWVRNIGREGQQSGMCRLSELGEFDADMFTTVFVGNADTKRVGGRMVTPRGYREIPCER
;
A
#
# COMPACT_ATOMS: atom_id res chain seq x y z
N MET A 1 -10.23 14.64 -26.78
CA MET A 1 -10.15 14.69 -25.31
C MET A 1 -9.19 13.60 -24.89
N GLY A 2 -8.09 13.97 -24.26
CA GLY A 2 -7.08 13.00 -23.86
C GLY A 2 -7.54 12.17 -22.67
N LYS A 3 -7.00 10.95 -22.53
CA LYS A 3 -7.38 10.03 -21.44
C LYS A 3 -6.18 9.72 -20.56
N LEU A 4 -6.33 9.89 -19.24
CA LEU A 4 -5.32 9.49 -18.26
C LEU A 4 -5.93 8.47 -17.29
N PHE A 5 -5.42 7.24 -17.33
CA PHE A 5 -5.69 6.22 -16.33
C PHE A 5 -4.64 6.29 -15.22
N VAL A 6 -5.05 6.49 -13.97
CA VAL A 6 -4.15 6.38 -12.80
C VAL A 6 -4.33 4.99 -12.23
N VAL A 7 -3.39 4.09 -12.53
CA VAL A 7 -3.58 2.64 -12.39
C VAL A 7 -2.84 2.09 -11.19
N GLY A 8 -3.58 1.56 -10.23
CA GLY A 8 -3.04 0.69 -9.18
C GLY A 8 -2.79 -0.71 -9.73
N ILE A 9 -1.52 -1.09 -9.90
CA ILE A 9 -1.15 -2.39 -10.51
C ILE A 9 -1.12 -3.57 -9.52
N GLY A 10 -1.60 -3.37 -8.31
CA GLY A 10 -1.55 -4.42 -7.28
C GLY A 10 -0.16 -4.67 -6.71
N PRO A 11 0.03 -5.80 -6.01
CA PRO A 11 1.23 -6.06 -5.22
C PRO A 11 2.46 -6.46 -6.05
N GLY A 12 2.25 -7.11 -7.20
CA GLY A 12 3.35 -7.73 -7.94
C GLY A 12 3.06 -7.92 -9.42
N GLY A 13 3.15 -9.16 -9.89
CA GLY A 13 2.97 -9.50 -11.30
C GLY A 13 1.52 -9.43 -11.81
N PRO A 14 1.29 -9.84 -13.08
CA PRO A 14 -0.02 -9.74 -13.74
C PRO A 14 -1.17 -10.42 -13.01
N ASP A 15 -0.91 -11.52 -12.29
CA ASP A 15 -1.92 -12.25 -11.52
C ASP A 15 -2.47 -11.47 -10.31
N GLY A 16 -1.72 -10.49 -9.83
CA GLY A 16 -2.13 -9.60 -8.73
C GLY A 16 -2.88 -8.35 -9.19
N MET A 17 -3.02 -8.13 -10.49
CA MET A 17 -3.73 -6.99 -11.06
C MET A 17 -5.24 -7.23 -11.08
N THR A 18 -6.02 -6.17 -10.88
CA THR A 18 -7.44 -6.23 -11.20
C THR A 18 -7.65 -6.32 -12.71
N ILE A 19 -8.76 -6.90 -13.13
CA ILE A 19 -9.13 -6.93 -14.57
C ILE A 19 -9.24 -5.50 -15.13
N ALA A 20 -9.73 -4.55 -14.32
CA ALA A 20 -9.81 -3.14 -14.68
C ALA A 20 -8.42 -2.54 -14.92
N ALA A 21 -7.46 -2.81 -14.02
CA ALA A 21 -6.08 -2.33 -14.18
C ALA A 21 -5.44 -2.88 -15.47
N ARG A 22 -5.61 -4.16 -15.74
CA ARG A 22 -5.10 -4.78 -16.96
C ARG A 22 -5.71 -4.16 -18.23
N ARG A 23 -7.03 -3.98 -18.27
CA ARG A 23 -7.72 -3.34 -19.39
C ARG A 23 -7.28 -1.90 -19.62
N ALA A 24 -7.04 -1.14 -18.55
CA ALA A 24 -6.53 0.22 -18.64
C ALA A 24 -5.10 0.27 -19.23
N LEU A 25 -4.24 -0.69 -18.86
CA LEU A 25 -2.91 -0.84 -19.45
C LEU A 25 -2.97 -1.22 -20.94
N GLU A 26 -3.86 -2.15 -21.31
CA GLU A 26 -4.06 -2.59 -22.70
C GLU A 26 -4.66 -1.49 -23.59
N ALA A 27 -5.45 -0.58 -23.01
CA ALA A 27 -6.07 0.54 -23.73
C ALA A 27 -5.18 1.79 -23.85
N ALA A 28 -4.06 1.84 -23.13
CA ALA A 28 -3.17 2.98 -23.13
C ALA A 28 -2.17 2.93 -24.29
N ASP A 29 -1.93 4.08 -24.93
CA ASP A 29 -0.87 4.25 -25.92
C ASP A 29 0.53 4.24 -25.27
N ILE A 30 0.61 4.68 -24.01
CA ILE A 30 1.86 4.75 -23.27
C ILE A 30 1.68 4.52 -21.77
N VAL A 31 2.64 3.77 -21.18
CA VAL A 31 2.75 3.54 -19.74
C VAL A 31 3.76 4.51 -19.15
N VAL A 32 3.37 5.26 -18.13
CA VAL A 32 4.24 6.21 -17.39
C VAL A 32 4.32 5.75 -15.93
N GLY A 33 5.50 5.83 -15.32
CA GLY A 33 5.61 5.43 -13.90
C GLY A 33 7.01 5.54 -13.32
N TYR A 34 7.12 5.19 -12.03
CA TYR A 34 8.41 4.90 -11.43
C TYR A 34 9.02 3.66 -12.07
N THR A 35 10.34 3.66 -12.33
CA THR A 35 11.06 2.60 -13.06
C THR A 35 10.65 1.18 -12.66
N LYS A 36 10.63 0.89 -11.34
CA LYS A 36 10.24 -0.45 -10.84
C LYS A 36 8.77 -0.80 -11.09
N TYR A 37 7.88 0.18 -11.13
CA TYR A 37 6.45 -0.06 -11.36
C TYR A 37 6.15 -0.21 -12.85
N VAL A 38 6.89 0.50 -13.70
CA VAL A 38 6.85 0.28 -15.15
C VAL A 38 7.32 -1.14 -15.49
N GLU A 39 8.44 -1.60 -14.93
CA GLU A 39 8.92 -2.99 -15.10
C GLU A 39 7.84 -4.03 -14.74
N LEU A 40 7.11 -3.81 -13.64
CA LEU A 40 6.01 -4.70 -13.22
C LEU A 40 4.79 -4.62 -14.16
N ALA A 41 4.44 -3.43 -14.66
CA ALA A 41 3.34 -3.26 -15.60
C ALA A 41 3.64 -3.91 -16.95
N LEU A 42 4.87 -3.80 -17.44
CA LEU A 42 5.31 -4.39 -18.70
C LEU A 42 5.26 -5.94 -18.69
N ALA A 43 5.22 -6.57 -17.52
CA ALA A 43 4.97 -8.01 -17.45
C ALA A 43 3.55 -8.40 -17.95
N ALA A 44 2.59 -7.47 -17.91
CA ALA A 44 1.23 -7.66 -18.44
C ALA A 44 1.07 -7.13 -19.88
N VAL A 45 1.84 -6.10 -20.25
CA VAL A 45 1.79 -5.42 -21.56
C VAL A 45 3.20 -5.23 -22.11
N PRO A 46 3.92 -6.30 -22.51
CA PRO A 46 5.35 -6.27 -22.80
C PRO A 46 5.76 -5.35 -23.94
N ASP A 47 4.86 -5.14 -24.91
CA ASP A 47 5.13 -4.33 -26.11
C ASP A 47 4.69 -2.87 -25.94
N ALA A 48 4.19 -2.47 -24.77
CA ALA A 48 3.70 -1.10 -24.54
C ALA A 48 4.84 -0.08 -24.57
N ALA A 49 4.62 1.03 -25.29
CA ALA A 49 5.48 2.20 -25.17
C ALA A 49 5.48 2.69 -23.72
N HIS A 50 6.63 3.12 -23.22
CA HIS A 50 6.72 3.51 -21.81
C HIS A 50 7.72 4.63 -21.53
N LEU A 51 7.48 5.37 -20.47
CA LEU A 51 8.36 6.37 -19.90
C LEU A 51 8.54 6.11 -18.39
N ALA A 52 9.77 5.86 -18.01
CA ALA A 52 10.13 5.64 -16.61
C ALA A 52 10.80 6.87 -16.03
N THR A 53 10.44 7.22 -14.80
CA THR A 53 11.07 8.29 -14.03
C THR A 53 11.66 7.74 -12.74
N PRO A 54 12.72 8.36 -12.19
CA PRO A 54 13.29 7.93 -10.91
C PRO A 54 12.35 8.21 -9.73
N MET A 55 12.69 7.69 -8.55
CA MET A 55 12.00 7.99 -7.30
C MET A 55 12.17 9.48 -6.93
N MET A 56 11.21 10.04 -6.19
CA MET A 56 11.15 11.45 -5.75
C MET A 56 10.89 12.46 -6.89
N HIS A 57 10.34 12.00 -8.01
CA HIS A 57 9.90 12.82 -9.14
C HIS A 57 8.38 12.72 -9.37
N GLU A 58 7.60 12.62 -8.27
CA GLU A 58 6.17 12.36 -8.33
C GLU A 58 5.41 13.47 -9.09
N VAL A 59 5.68 14.74 -8.78
CA VAL A 59 5.02 15.90 -9.43
C VAL A 59 5.39 15.99 -10.91
N GLU A 60 6.66 15.80 -11.25
CA GLU A 60 7.14 15.79 -12.64
C GLU A 60 6.48 14.66 -13.43
N ARG A 61 6.36 13.49 -12.82
CA ARG A 61 5.68 12.32 -13.41
C ARG A 61 4.21 12.58 -13.66
N CYS A 62 3.49 13.22 -12.73
CA CYS A 62 2.09 13.62 -12.92
C CYS A 62 1.95 14.60 -14.09
N ARG A 63 2.77 15.64 -14.12
CA ARG A 63 2.76 16.64 -15.21
C ARG A 63 3.09 16.02 -16.56
N LEU A 64 4.07 15.10 -16.61
CA LEU A 64 4.40 14.36 -17.82
C LEU A 64 3.20 13.58 -18.34
N ALA A 65 2.52 12.81 -17.47
CA ALA A 65 1.36 12.02 -17.84
C ALA A 65 0.18 12.90 -18.29
N LEU A 66 -0.11 13.98 -17.57
CA LEU A 66 -1.18 14.93 -17.92
C LEU A 66 -0.89 15.64 -19.24
N SER A 67 0.33 16.10 -19.48
CA SER A 67 0.72 16.78 -20.73
C SER A 67 0.62 15.84 -21.95
N ARG A 68 0.99 14.57 -21.79
CA ARG A 68 0.83 13.55 -22.83
C ARG A 68 -0.64 13.31 -23.13
N ALA A 69 -1.46 13.16 -22.10
CA ALA A 69 -2.91 12.99 -22.26
C ALA A 69 -3.53 14.23 -22.95
N GLN A 70 -3.13 15.44 -22.58
CA GLN A 70 -3.59 16.67 -23.21
C GLN A 70 -3.25 16.74 -24.70
N SER A 71 -2.16 16.11 -25.13
CA SER A 71 -1.80 16.01 -26.56
C SER A 71 -2.62 14.94 -27.32
N GLY A 72 -3.58 14.28 -26.66
CA GLY A 72 -4.53 13.34 -27.27
C GLY A 72 -4.17 11.87 -27.09
N GLU A 73 -3.10 11.53 -26.38
CA GLU A 73 -2.72 10.16 -26.09
C GLU A 73 -3.59 9.56 -24.95
N ALA A 74 -3.82 8.26 -24.99
CA ALA A 74 -4.30 7.48 -23.84
C ALA A 74 -3.11 7.07 -22.97
N VAL A 75 -3.02 7.57 -21.76
CA VAL A 75 -1.88 7.40 -20.86
C VAL A 75 -2.25 6.54 -19.66
N ALA A 76 -1.44 5.53 -19.33
CA ALA A 76 -1.53 4.80 -18.06
C ALA A 76 -0.41 5.23 -17.11
N LEU A 77 -0.74 5.98 -16.06
CA LEU A 77 0.19 6.32 -14.99
C LEU A 77 0.11 5.23 -13.91
N VAL A 78 1.16 4.42 -13.78
CA VAL A 78 1.16 3.25 -12.91
C VAL A 78 1.78 3.51 -11.54
N CYS A 79 1.17 2.91 -10.50
CA CYS A 79 1.72 2.84 -9.16
C CYS A 79 1.47 1.46 -8.53
N SER A 80 2.36 1.02 -7.67
CA SER A 80 2.22 -0.26 -6.95
C SER A 80 1.06 -0.20 -5.96
N GLY A 81 0.40 -1.32 -5.74
CA GLY A 81 -0.75 -1.40 -4.86
C GLY A 81 -1.97 -0.72 -5.46
N ASP A 82 -2.57 0.18 -4.71
CA ASP A 82 -3.76 0.95 -5.08
C ASP A 82 -3.39 2.40 -5.42
N ALA A 83 -4.07 2.97 -6.43
CA ALA A 83 -3.81 4.34 -6.88
C ALA A 83 -4.20 5.41 -5.84
N GLY A 84 -5.22 5.14 -5.02
CA GLY A 84 -5.73 6.06 -3.99
C GLY A 84 -5.12 5.87 -2.60
N VAL A 85 -4.45 4.73 -2.34
CA VAL A 85 -3.85 4.43 -1.03
C VAL A 85 -2.35 4.72 -1.05
N TYR A 86 -1.97 5.93 -0.66
CA TYR A 86 -0.58 6.45 -0.76
C TYR A 86 0.01 6.34 -2.18
N GLY A 87 -0.85 6.30 -3.19
CA GLY A 87 -0.50 6.21 -4.61
C GLY A 87 -0.51 7.56 -5.31
N MET A 88 -0.67 7.53 -6.63
CA MET A 88 -0.53 8.70 -7.49
C MET A 88 -1.86 9.43 -7.77
N ALA A 89 -3.02 8.93 -7.28
CA ALA A 89 -4.31 9.52 -7.62
C ALA A 89 -4.47 10.95 -7.07
N SER A 90 -4.13 11.19 -5.80
CA SER A 90 -4.24 12.54 -5.21
C SER A 90 -3.40 13.58 -5.96
N PRO A 91 -2.08 13.42 -6.15
CA PRO A 91 -1.29 14.43 -6.84
C PRO A 91 -1.68 14.61 -8.32
N VAL A 92 -2.19 13.58 -8.99
CA VAL A 92 -2.72 13.72 -10.34
C VAL A 92 -3.98 14.57 -10.35
N LEU A 93 -4.94 14.28 -9.48
CA LEU A 93 -6.22 14.98 -9.41
C LEU A 93 -6.03 16.46 -9.01
N GLU A 94 -5.11 16.74 -8.09
CA GLU A 94 -4.75 18.12 -7.72
C GLU A 94 -4.18 18.90 -8.91
N LEU A 95 -3.33 18.28 -9.73
CA LEU A 95 -2.72 18.92 -10.90
C LEU A 95 -3.64 18.95 -12.12
N ALA A 96 -4.66 18.08 -12.18
CA ALA A 96 -5.57 17.99 -13.33
C ALA A 96 -6.43 19.25 -13.51
N GLU A 97 -6.55 20.10 -12.48
CA GLU A 97 -7.20 21.42 -12.61
C GLU A 97 -6.53 22.31 -13.67
N ASP A 98 -5.21 22.14 -13.89
CA ASP A 98 -4.45 22.85 -14.93
C ASP A 98 -4.62 22.22 -16.34
N TYR A 99 -5.33 21.07 -16.44
CA TYR A 99 -5.48 20.29 -17.68
C TYR A 99 -6.97 19.94 -17.95
N PRO A 100 -7.84 20.91 -18.17
CA PRO A 100 -9.30 20.73 -18.22
C PRO A 100 -9.81 19.82 -19.35
N ASP A 101 -9.01 19.62 -20.40
CA ASP A 101 -9.35 18.75 -21.54
C ASP A 101 -8.89 17.29 -21.36
N VAL A 102 -8.35 16.93 -20.18
CA VAL A 102 -7.92 15.57 -19.85
C VAL A 102 -8.98 14.89 -19.01
N ASP A 103 -9.50 13.76 -19.50
CA ASP A 103 -10.37 12.88 -18.72
C ASP A 103 -9.50 11.96 -17.85
N VAL A 104 -9.54 12.16 -16.53
CA VAL A 104 -8.77 11.38 -15.55
C VAL A 104 -9.66 10.31 -14.92
N GLU A 105 -9.22 9.06 -15.04
CA GLU A 105 -9.88 7.90 -14.43
C GLU A 105 -8.94 7.19 -13.44
N VAL A 106 -9.38 7.02 -12.20
CA VAL A 106 -8.63 6.30 -11.17
C VAL A 106 -9.04 4.83 -11.16
N ILE A 107 -8.08 3.96 -11.39
CA ILE A 107 -8.29 2.50 -11.44
C ILE A 107 -7.74 1.86 -10.18
N ALA A 108 -8.61 1.25 -9.41
CA ALA A 108 -8.27 0.60 -8.15
C ALA A 108 -7.36 -0.63 -8.35
N GLY A 109 -6.42 -0.80 -7.43
CA GLY A 109 -5.56 -1.98 -7.31
C GLY A 109 -5.64 -2.61 -5.92
N ALA A 110 -5.11 -3.82 -5.77
CA ALA A 110 -5.01 -4.46 -4.46
C ALA A 110 -3.88 -3.82 -3.64
N THR A 111 -4.23 -3.01 -2.63
CA THR A 111 -3.25 -2.36 -1.77
C THR A 111 -2.46 -3.36 -0.92
N ALA A 112 -1.27 -2.98 -0.44
CA ALA A 112 -0.41 -3.83 0.38
C ALA A 112 -1.08 -4.31 1.68
N ALA A 113 -2.03 -3.53 2.24
CA ALA A 113 -2.81 -3.97 3.40
C ALA A 113 -3.61 -5.24 3.09
N GLN A 114 -4.35 -5.26 1.98
CA GLN A 114 -5.14 -6.42 1.57
C GLN A 114 -4.25 -7.58 1.14
N SER A 115 -3.28 -7.30 0.27
CA SER A 115 -2.42 -8.34 -0.31
C SER A 115 -1.51 -8.99 0.73
N GLY A 116 -0.92 -8.21 1.64
CA GLY A 116 -0.08 -8.73 2.72
C GLY A 116 -0.90 -9.44 3.81
N SER A 117 -2.10 -8.93 4.11
CA SER A 117 -3.05 -9.60 5.02
C SER A 117 -3.36 -11.03 4.53
N ALA A 118 -3.61 -11.21 3.24
CA ALA A 118 -3.88 -12.51 2.64
C ALA A 118 -2.70 -13.49 2.78
N VAL A 119 -1.46 -13.02 2.70
CA VAL A 119 -0.26 -13.84 2.93
C VAL A 119 -0.18 -14.34 4.38
N LEU A 120 -0.53 -13.48 5.35
CA LEU A 120 -0.49 -13.82 6.78
C LEU A 120 -1.69 -14.64 7.25
N GLY A 121 -2.84 -14.51 6.58
CA GLY A 121 -4.10 -15.15 6.96
C GLY A 121 -5.27 -14.17 6.92
N ALA A 122 -5.76 -13.73 8.08
CA ALA A 122 -6.86 -12.76 8.19
C ALA A 122 -6.65 -11.79 9.37
N PRO A 123 -5.51 -11.04 9.43
CA PRO A 123 -5.25 -10.10 10.52
C PRO A 123 -6.18 -8.87 10.50
N LEU A 124 -6.78 -8.55 9.35
CA LEU A 124 -7.62 -7.37 9.16
C LEU A 124 -9.12 -7.71 9.06
N ALA A 125 -9.54 -8.82 9.68
CA ALA A 125 -10.94 -9.25 9.63
C ALA A 125 -11.87 -8.44 10.54
N HIS A 126 -11.35 -7.56 11.36
CA HIS A 126 -12.06 -6.59 12.20
C HIS A 126 -11.69 -5.16 11.79
N ASP A 127 -12.08 -4.14 12.58
CA ASP A 127 -11.72 -2.75 12.29
C ASP A 127 -10.21 -2.56 12.24
N PHE A 128 -9.74 -1.85 11.22
CA PHE A 128 -8.32 -1.63 11.04
C PHE A 128 -8.01 -0.22 10.52
N ALA A 129 -6.81 0.23 10.80
CA ALA A 129 -6.26 1.48 10.31
C ALA A 129 -5.00 1.23 9.48
N VAL A 130 -4.81 2.04 8.43
CA VAL A 130 -3.57 2.08 7.64
C VAL A 130 -2.82 3.36 7.97
N VAL A 131 -1.57 3.24 8.42
CA VAL A 131 -0.73 4.37 8.81
C VAL A 131 0.62 4.27 8.09
N SER A 132 1.00 5.32 7.37
CA SER A 132 2.34 5.44 6.79
C SER A 132 3.30 6.04 7.81
N LEU A 133 4.46 5.41 8.01
CA LEU A 133 5.55 5.92 8.85
C LEU A 133 6.49 6.87 8.07
N SER A 134 6.13 7.25 6.85
CA SER A 134 6.88 8.22 6.07
C SER A 134 6.59 9.65 6.52
N ASP A 135 7.62 10.35 6.98
CA ASP A 135 7.57 11.75 7.39
C ASP A 135 8.02 12.75 6.29
N LEU A 136 7.97 12.32 5.02
CA LEU A 136 8.32 13.19 3.89
C LEU A 136 7.30 14.31 3.67
N LEU A 137 6.01 13.97 3.81
CA LEU A 137 4.90 14.89 3.54
C LEU A 137 4.05 15.15 4.81
N THR A 138 4.27 14.40 5.87
CA THR A 138 3.51 14.50 7.12
C THR A 138 4.49 14.59 8.28
N GLN A 139 4.38 15.61 9.11
CA GLN A 139 5.22 15.78 10.31
C GLN A 139 5.11 14.55 11.21
N TRP A 140 6.24 14.15 11.81
CA TRP A 140 6.29 12.94 12.63
C TRP A 140 5.35 12.99 13.83
N GLU A 141 5.19 14.15 14.46
CA GLU A 141 4.27 14.37 15.58
C GLU A 141 2.79 14.10 15.23
N VAL A 142 2.43 14.30 13.95
CA VAL A 142 1.09 13.95 13.44
C VAL A 142 0.95 12.44 13.31
N ILE A 143 2.01 11.76 12.85
CA ILE A 143 2.04 10.30 12.73
C ILE A 143 1.96 9.68 14.14
N GLU A 144 2.71 10.17 15.11
CA GLU A 144 2.66 9.73 16.52
C GLU A 144 1.25 9.82 17.10
N ARG A 145 0.60 10.96 16.95
CA ARG A 145 -0.79 11.14 17.42
C ARG A 145 -1.77 10.15 16.78
N ARG A 146 -1.61 9.89 15.48
CA ARG A 146 -2.44 8.90 14.76
C ARG A 146 -2.20 7.48 15.28
N LEU A 147 -0.94 7.10 15.48
CA LEU A 147 -0.57 5.80 16.05
C LEU A 147 -1.13 5.62 17.45
N ALA A 148 -0.98 6.60 18.35
CA ALA A 148 -1.54 6.57 19.69
C ALA A 148 -3.06 6.43 19.67
N ALA A 149 -3.76 7.19 18.82
CA ALA A 149 -5.21 7.15 18.71
C ALA A 149 -5.74 5.77 18.27
N VAL A 150 -5.16 5.18 17.23
CA VAL A 150 -5.60 3.85 16.74
C VAL A 150 -5.16 2.71 17.66
N ALA A 151 -4.03 2.86 18.35
CA ALA A 151 -3.57 1.87 19.32
C ALA A 151 -4.44 1.88 20.59
N SER A 152 -4.81 3.07 21.10
CA SER A 152 -5.68 3.21 22.28
C SER A 152 -7.11 2.72 22.04
N ALA A 153 -7.58 2.79 20.80
CA ALA A 153 -8.89 2.25 20.40
C ALA A 153 -8.84 0.78 20.00
N ASP A 154 -7.71 0.12 20.20
CA ASP A 154 -7.45 -1.30 19.91
C ASP A 154 -7.74 -1.74 18.45
N PHE A 155 -7.53 -0.86 17.49
CA PHE A 155 -7.59 -1.21 16.06
C PHE A 155 -6.48 -2.21 15.70
N CYS A 156 -6.74 -3.07 14.70
CA CYS A 156 -5.66 -3.67 13.95
C CYS A 156 -4.96 -2.58 13.13
N ILE A 157 -3.63 -2.58 13.08
CA ILE A 157 -2.87 -1.50 12.44
C ILE A 157 -2.00 -2.06 11.33
N CYS A 158 -2.14 -1.49 10.12
CA CYS A 158 -1.27 -1.80 8.99
C CYS A 158 -0.28 -0.63 8.79
N LEU A 159 1.01 -0.89 8.94
CA LEU A 159 2.07 0.11 8.82
C LEU A 159 2.71 0.04 7.44
N TYR A 160 2.67 1.16 6.71
CA TYR A 160 3.36 1.36 5.45
C TYR A 160 4.65 2.15 5.65
N ASN A 161 5.63 1.92 4.77
CA ASN A 161 6.93 2.61 4.82
C ASN A 161 7.63 2.48 6.19
N PRO A 162 7.73 1.27 6.77
CA PRO A 162 8.17 1.09 8.14
C PRO A 162 9.61 1.53 8.36
N ARG A 163 10.44 1.52 7.32
CA ARG A 163 11.85 1.91 7.39
C ARG A 163 12.40 2.35 6.03
N SER A 164 13.37 3.25 6.04
CA SER A 164 14.22 3.58 4.90
C SER A 164 15.64 3.89 5.38
N ARG A 165 16.61 4.00 4.45
CA ARG A 165 18.02 4.33 4.80
C ARG A 165 18.15 5.57 5.67
N LYS A 166 17.33 6.60 5.44
CA LYS A 166 17.34 7.88 6.19
C LYS A 166 16.42 7.85 7.44
N ARG A 167 15.62 6.81 7.62
CA ARG A 167 14.56 6.69 8.65
C ARG A 167 14.60 5.29 9.26
N ALA A 168 15.75 4.94 9.83
CA ALA A 168 16.00 3.62 10.37
C ALA A 168 15.24 3.36 11.70
N ASP A 169 14.90 4.42 12.43
CA ASP A 169 14.29 4.38 13.77
C ASP A 169 12.76 4.40 13.78
N ARG A 170 12.10 4.61 12.63
CA ARG A 170 10.65 4.86 12.57
C ARG A 170 9.81 3.69 13.08
N LEU A 171 10.15 2.46 12.72
CA LEU A 171 9.45 1.27 13.21
C LEU A 171 9.64 1.09 14.72
N SER A 172 10.85 1.30 15.24
CA SER A 172 11.14 1.24 16.68
C SER A 172 10.37 2.30 17.46
N ARG A 173 10.29 3.54 16.97
CA ARG A 173 9.48 4.60 17.59
C ARG A 173 8.00 4.26 17.55
N ALA A 174 7.49 3.77 16.42
CA ALA A 174 6.10 3.35 16.29
C ALA A 174 5.75 2.22 17.27
N ALA A 175 6.63 1.21 17.40
CA ALA A 175 6.45 0.13 18.37
C ALA A 175 6.38 0.64 19.81
N LYS A 176 7.24 1.58 20.21
CA LYS A 176 7.21 2.19 21.55
C LYS A 176 5.88 2.90 21.84
N ILE A 177 5.36 3.67 20.89
CA ILE A 177 4.07 4.36 21.03
C ILE A 177 2.93 3.35 21.20
N MET A 178 2.91 2.30 20.37
CA MET A 178 1.87 1.28 20.45
C MET A 178 1.94 0.46 21.75
N LEU A 179 3.13 0.24 22.32
CA LEU A 179 3.33 -0.44 23.60
C LEU A 179 2.79 0.32 24.81
N GLU A 180 2.48 1.61 24.69
CA GLU A 180 1.78 2.36 25.73
C GLU A 180 0.30 1.94 25.87
N TRP A 181 -0.27 1.31 24.85
CA TRP A 181 -1.68 0.99 24.75
C TRP A 181 -1.98 -0.49 24.52
N LYS A 182 -1.07 -1.21 23.87
CA LYS A 182 -1.21 -2.63 23.51
C LYS A 182 -0.26 -3.48 24.34
N ALA A 183 -0.67 -4.73 24.62
CA ALA A 183 0.14 -5.67 25.36
C ALA A 183 1.46 -5.99 24.64
N PRO A 184 2.58 -6.20 25.36
CA PRO A 184 3.88 -6.53 24.75
C PRO A 184 3.87 -7.81 23.90
N ASP A 185 2.99 -8.75 24.18
CA ASP A 185 2.80 -10.01 23.48
C ASP A 185 1.76 -9.92 22.35
N THR A 186 1.19 -8.74 22.07
CA THR A 186 0.31 -8.52 20.90
C THR A 186 0.97 -9.08 19.65
N LEU A 187 0.24 -9.95 18.93
CA LEU A 187 0.74 -10.60 17.73
C LEU A 187 0.91 -9.58 16.60
N CYS A 188 2.11 -9.54 16.05
CA CYS A 188 2.46 -8.77 14.86
C CYS A 188 2.84 -9.70 13.71
N GLY A 189 2.60 -9.25 12.46
CA GLY A 189 3.04 -9.92 11.26
C GLY A 189 3.74 -8.95 10.32
N TRP A 190 4.55 -9.46 9.45
CA TRP A 190 5.18 -8.66 8.39
C TRP A 190 5.26 -9.45 7.09
N VAL A 191 5.18 -8.73 5.98
CA VAL A 191 5.37 -9.30 4.64
C VAL A 191 6.27 -8.36 3.85
N ARG A 192 7.33 -8.92 3.26
CA ARG A 192 8.28 -8.24 2.38
C ARG A 192 8.06 -8.72 0.95
N ASN A 193 8.18 -7.83 -0.03
CA ASN A 193 8.04 -8.13 -1.46
C ASN A 193 6.72 -8.84 -1.80
N ILE A 194 5.59 -8.33 -1.28
CA ILE A 194 4.27 -8.93 -1.49
C ILE A 194 4.01 -9.16 -2.99
N GLY A 195 3.70 -10.40 -3.37
CA GLY A 195 3.39 -10.79 -4.74
C GLY A 195 4.57 -10.70 -5.73
N ARG A 196 5.80 -10.62 -5.24
CA ARG A 196 7.03 -10.49 -6.04
C ARG A 196 8.00 -11.61 -5.74
N GLU A 197 9.00 -11.75 -6.61
CA GLU A 197 10.12 -12.64 -6.34
C GLU A 197 10.80 -12.26 -5.01
N GLY A 198 11.17 -13.29 -4.23
CA GLY A 198 11.72 -13.10 -2.90
C GLY A 198 10.70 -12.67 -1.84
N GLN A 199 9.41 -12.93 -2.03
CA GLN A 199 8.41 -12.72 -0.99
C GLN A 199 8.76 -13.47 0.28
N GLN A 200 8.77 -12.77 1.40
CA GLN A 200 8.99 -13.31 2.74
C GLN A 200 7.91 -12.83 3.69
N SER A 201 7.58 -13.64 4.67
CA SER A 201 6.64 -13.25 5.72
C SER A 201 7.02 -13.89 7.05
N GLY A 202 6.59 -13.28 8.14
CA GLY A 202 6.81 -13.81 9.46
C GLY A 202 5.91 -13.15 10.50
N MET A 203 5.99 -13.65 11.72
CA MET A 203 5.25 -13.14 12.86
C MET A 203 6.19 -12.96 14.05
N CYS A 204 5.96 -11.92 14.85
CA CYS A 204 6.69 -11.60 16.07
C CYS A 204 5.72 -11.01 17.10
N ARG A 205 6.21 -10.70 18.30
CA ARG A 205 5.48 -9.93 19.32
C ARG A 205 5.71 -8.44 19.10
N LEU A 206 4.80 -7.61 19.59
CA LEU A 206 4.95 -6.16 19.52
C LEU A 206 6.22 -5.68 20.24
N SER A 207 6.60 -6.30 21.34
CA SER A 207 7.86 -6.04 22.06
C SER A 207 9.12 -6.28 21.23
N GLU A 208 9.06 -7.14 20.22
CA GLU A 208 10.18 -7.50 19.33
C GLU A 208 10.17 -6.67 18.04
N LEU A 209 9.04 -6.05 17.71
CA LEU A 209 8.82 -5.38 16.42
C LEU A 209 9.82 -4.23 16.18
N GLY A 210 10.24 -3.53 17.23
CA GLY A 210 11.17 -2.41 17.11
C GLY A 210 12.58 -2.80 16.64
N GLU A 211 12.97 -4.05 16.81
CA GLU A 211 14.26 -4.61 16.39
C GLU A 211 14.23 -5.25 15.01
N PHE A 212 13.03 -5.42 14.44
CA PHE A 212 12.87 -6.06 13.13
C PHE A 212 13.49 -5.22 12.02
N ASP A 213 14.33 -5.85 11.19
CA ASP A 213 14.99 -5.21 10.05
C ASP A 213 14.04 -5.10 8.85
N ALA A 214 13.11 -4.16 8.93
CA ALA A 214 12.22 -3.81 7.85
C ALA A 214 12.94 -2.98 6.78
N ASP A 215 12.38 -2.98 5.57
CA ASP A 215 12.77 -2.10 4.47
C ASP A 215 11.55 -1.39 3.88
N MET A 216 11.73 -0.63 2.80
CA MET A 216 10.65 0.09 2.12
C MET A 216 9.67 -0.83 1.37
N PHE A 217 10.00 -2.10 1.18
CA PHE A 217 9.15 -3.11 0.54
C PHE A 217 8.41 -3.99 1.55
N THR A 218 8.55 -3.67 2.83
CA THR A 218 7.92 -4.38 3.94
C THR A 218 6.63 -3.67 4.35
N THR A 219 5.57 -4.45 4.57
CA THR A 219 4.33 -4.02 5.22
C THR A 219 4.20 -4.75 6.54
N VAL A 220 3.88 -4.03 7.61
CA VAL A 220 3.77 -4.57 8.96
C VAL A 220 2.31 -4.53 9.41
N PHE A 221 1.89 -5.56 10.12
CA PHE A 221 0.55 -5.73 10.65
C PHE A 221 0.64 -5.92 12.16
N VAL A 222 -0.04 -5.07 12.92
CA VAL A 222 -0.15 -5.17 14.37
C VAL A 222 -1.58 -5.55 14.71
N GLY A 223 -1.77 -6.64 15.43
CA GLY A 223 -3.08 -7.13 15.82
C GLY A 223 -3.76 -6.27 16.88
N ASN A 224 -5.01 -6.60 17.16
CA ASN A 224 -5.73 -6.15 18.36
C ASN A 224 -5.63 -7.19 19.49
N ALA A 225 -6.31 -6.95 20.61
CA ALA A 225 -6.28 -7.83 21.78
C ALA A 225 -6.76 -9.27 21.48
N ASP A 226 -7.64 -9.46 20.49
CA ASP A 226 -8.20 -10.75 20.10
C ASP A 226 -7.36 -11.48 19.03
N THR A 227 -6.38 -10.79 18.43
CA THR A 227 -5.56 -11.36 17.36
C THR A 227 -4.70 -12.51 17.86
N LYS A 228 -4.76 -13.65 17.19
CA LYS A 228 -4.05 -14.86 17.59
C LYS A 228 -3.51 -15.68 16.42
N ARG A 229 -2.60 -16.61 16.75
CA ARG A 229 -2.10 -17.58 15.78
C ARG A 229 -3.05 -18.77 15.70
N VAL A 230 -3.56 -19.06 14.51
CA VAL A 230 -4.44 -20.20 14.23
C VAL A 230 -3.87 -20.98 13.04
N GLY A 231 -3.47 -22.23 13.27
CA GLY A 231 -2.88 -23.07 12.20
C GLY A 231 -1.67 -22.43 11.51
N GLY A 232 -0.82 -21.71 12.26
CA GLY A 232 0.34 -21.01 11.73
C GLY A 232 0.03 -19.65 11.05
N ARG A 233 -1.22 -19.19 11.03
CA ARG A 233 -1.68 -17.96 10.42
C ARG A 233 -2.05 -16.92 11.47
N MET A 234 -1.91 -15.63 11.11
CA MET A 234 -2.37 -14.50 11.93
C MET A 234 -3.85 -14.26 11.66
N VAL A 235 -4.68 -14.33 12.70
CA VAL A 235 -6.14 -14.21 12.58
C VAL A 235 -6.69 -13.30 13.67
N THR A 236 -7.48 -12.31 13.28
CA THR A 236 -8.31 -11.50 14.17
C THR A 236 -9.74 -12.03 14.09
N PRO A 237 -10.28 -12.67 15.14
CA PRO A 237 -11.63 -13.23 15.12
C PRO A 237 -12.71 -12.16 15.02
N ARG A 238 -13.84 -12.51 14.39
CA ARG A 238 -15.05 -11.67 14.35
C ARG A 238 -16.11 -12.08 15.38
N GLY A 239 -15.80 -13.01 16.28
CA GLY A 239 -16.72 -13.46 17.33
C GLY A 239 -17.82 -14.45 16.89
N TYR A 240 -17.83 -14.95 15.65
CA TYR A 240 -18.89 -15.85 15.16
C TYR A 240 -19.10 -17.13 15.97
N ARG A 241 -18.08 -17.59 16.73
CA ARG A 241 -18.21 -18.79 17.59
C ARG A 241 -18.99 -18.53 18.86
N GLU A 242 -19.24 -17.26 19.20
CA GLU A 242 -19.96 -16.84 20.40
C GLU A 242 -21.43 -16.52 20.09
N ILE A 243 -21.80 -16.45 18.80
CA ILE A 243 -23.17 -16.24 18.37
C ILE A 243 -23.87 -17.61 18.31
N PRO A 244 -24.90 -17.89 19.16
CA PRO A 244 -25.71 -19.08 19.00
C PRO A 244 -26.32 -19.09 17.59
N CYS A 245 -26.15 -20.18 16.86
CA CYS A 245 -26.93 -20.38 15.62
C CYS A 245 -28.40 -20.48 16.03
N GLU A 246 -29.16 -19.40 15.90
CA GLU A 246 -30.62 -19.50 15.88
C GLU A 246 -30.97 -20.30 14.61
N ARG A 247 -31.46 -21.51 14.84
CA ARG A 247 -31.97 -22.41 13.81
C ARG A 247 -33.40 -22.03 13.46
#